data_07a6fbca61f6664a2440223baf7b3946
#
_entry.id   07a6fbca61f6664a2440223baf7b3946
#
_cell.length_a   1.000
_cell.length_b   1.000
_cell.length_c   1.000
_cell.angle_alpha   90.00
_cell.angle_beta   90.00
_cell.angle_gamma   90.00
#
_symmetry.space_group_name_H-M   'P 1'
#
loop_
_entity.id
_entity.type
_entity.pdbx_description
1 polymer ?
#
loop_
_entity_poly.entity_id
_entity_poly.type
_entity_poly.pdbx_seq_one_letter_code
_entity_poly.pdbx_strand_id
1 'polypeptide(L)'
;MRIVSQNFIQKYRGKILNIHPSLLPKFKGLNTHERAIKNKEKYSGCTVHLVTAKLDSGEIINQKKVKINKSDTPQTLAKKILIQEHKLYPEAILKIFSLWKKNLFLFLRYQHYQIHEQNFYL
;
A
#
# COMPACT_ATOMS: atom_id res chain seq x y z
N MET A 1 16.30 -8.24 -3.85
CA MET A 1 15.30 -7.75 -2.89
C MET A 1 15.86 -7.83 -1.48
N ARG A 2 15.86 -6.75 -0.75
CA ARG A 2 16.31 -6.74 0.67
C ARG A 2 15.10 -6.92 1.58
N ILE A 3 15.19 -7.85 2.51
CA ILE A 3 14.19 -8.04 3.55
C ILE A 3 14.51 -7.08 4.70
N VAL A 4 13.51 -6.30 5.07
CA VAL A 4 13.64 -5.36 6.20
C VAL A 4 13.55 -6.13 7.51
N SER A 5 14.41 -5.79 8.49
CA SER A 5 14.43 -6.47 9.79
C SER A 5 13.13 -6.24 10.57
N GLN A 6 12.76 -7.23 11.41
CA GLN A 6 11.59 -7.13 12.29
C GLN A 6 11.68 -5.93 13.24
N ASN A 7 12.88 -5.66 13.78
CA ASN A 7 13.11 -4.51 14.67
C ASN A 7 12.82 -3.17 13.95
N PHE A 8 13.25 -3.05 12.69
CA PHE A 8 12.99 -1.86 11.89
C PHE A 8 11.48 -1.69 11.61
N ILE A 9 10.79 -2.78 11.27
CA ILE A 9 9.34 -2.77 11.03
C ILE A 9 8.59 -2.34 12.29
N GLN A 10 8.95 -2.86 13.47
CA GLN A 10 8.33 -2.47 14.74
C GLN A 10 8.55 -0.99 15.06
N LYS A 11 9.78 -0.49 14.88
CA LYS A 11 10.13 0.90 15.15
C LYS A 11 9.31 1.89 14.27
N TYR A 12 9.06 1.52 13.03
CA TYR A 12 8.35 2.36 12.05
C TYR A 12 6.96 1.84 11.71
N ARG A 13 6.33 1.12 12.62
CA ARG A 13 5.00 0.55 12.43
C ARG A 13 3.99 1.58 11.94
N GLY A 14 3.28 1.26 10.86
CA GLY A 14 2.31 2.15 10.22
C GLY A 14 2.91 3.30 9.40
N LYS A 15 4.25 3.34 9.23
CA LYS A 15 4.96 4.41 8.51
C LYS A 15 5.77 3.90 7.31
N ILE A 16 5.72 2.61 7.02
CA ILE A 16 6.43 2.00 5.89
C ILE A 16 5.42 1.57 4.86
N LEU A 17 5.61 2.06 3.63
CA LEU A 17 4.84 1.65 2.46
C LEU A 17 5.66 0.73 1.58
N ASN A 18 5.00 -0.24 0.99
CA ASN A 18 5.56 -1.07 -0.06
C ASN A 18 4.62 -1.11 -1.26
N ILE A 19 5.18 -1.24 -2.43
CA ILE A 19 4.43 -1.55 -3.64
C ILE A 19 4.75 -2.99 -4.06
N HIS A 20 3.70 -3.78 -4.24
CA HIS A 20 3.80 -5.19 -4.60
C HIS A 20 3.18 -5.43 -5.98
N PRO A 21 3.87 -6.15 -6.90
CA PRO A 21 3.42 -6.29 -8.28
C PRO A 21 2.38 -7.40 -8.44
N SER A 22 1.34 -7.39 -7.65
CA SER A 22 0.14 -8.22 -7.79
C SER A 22 -1.09 -7.52 -7.21
N LEU A 23 -2.27 -8.07 -7.48
CA LEU A 23 -3.51 -7.68 -6.82
C LEU A 23 -3.64 -8.45 -5.51
N LEU A 24 -3.01 -7.96 -4.44
CA LEU A 24 -3.09 -8.57 -3.12
C LEU A 24 -4.56 -8.76 -2.68
N PRO A 25 -4.90 -9.84 -2.01
CA PRO A 25 -4.04 -10.86 -1.39
C PRO A 25 -3.50 -11.96 -2.33
N LYS A 26 -3.80 -11.91 -3.62
CA LYS A 26 -3.27 -12.88 -4.58
C LYS A 26 -1.77 -12.70 -4.81
N PHE A 27 -1.07 -13.80 -4.93
CA PHE A 27 0.35 -13.86 -5.31
C PHE A 27 1.26 -13.03 -4.41
N LYS A 28 1.19 -13.25 -3.12
CA LYS A 28 2.18 -12.76 -2.15
C LYS A 28 3.56 -13.36 -2.48
N GLY A 29 4.62 -12.64 -2.14
CA GLY A 29 6.00 -13.10 -2.36
C GLY A 29 6.51 -12.86 -3.77
N LEU A 30 7.41 -13.74 -4.23
CA LEU A 30 8.16 -13.59 -5.47
C LEU A 30 7.43 -14.14 -6.71
N ASN A 31 7.97 -13.81 -7.89
CA ASN A 31 7.54 -14.35 -9.20
C ASN A 31 6.04 -14.15 -9.49
N THR A 32 5.53 -13.00 -9.15
CA THR A 32 4.09 -12.69 -9.26
C THR A 32 3.59 -12.74 -10.71
N HIS A 33 4.37 -12.22 -11.66
CA HIS A 33 3.98 -12.18 -13.09
C HIS A 33 3.91 -13.56 -13.69
N GLU A 34 4.93 -14.39 -13.45
CA GLU A 34 4.98 -15.77 -13.90
C GLU A 34 3.82 -16.58 -13.32
N ARG A 35 3.57 -16.42 -12.02
CA ARG A 35 2.48 -17.12 -11.31
C ARG A 35 1.11 -16.70 -11.81
N ALA A 36 0.90 -15.42 -12.09
CA ALA A 36 -0.36 -14.92 -12.63
C ALA A 36 -0.64 -15.50 -14.03
N ILE A 37 0.36 -15.55 -14.90
CA ILE A 37 0.24 -16.12 -16.25
C ILE A 37 -0.01 -17.63 -16.17
N LYS A 38 0.77 -18.35 -15.35
CA LYS A 38 0.63 -19.79 -15.16
C LYS A 38 -0.76 -20.19 -14.65
N ASN A 39 -1.34 -19.37 -13.78
CA ASN A 39 -2.70 -19.58 -13.26
C ASN A 39 -3.80 -19.06 -14.20
N LYS A 40 -3.45 -18.62 -15.41
CA LYS A 40 -4.39 -18.14 -16.43
C LYS A 40 -5.31 -17.02 -15.90
N GLU A 41 -4.76 -16.15 -15.07
CA GLU A 41 -5.50 -14.99 -14.57
C GLU A 41 -5.83 -14.02 -15.71
N LYS A 42 -7.02 -13.46 -15.68
CA LYS A 42 -7.44 -12.43 -16.65
C LYS A 42 -6.82 -11.07 -16.37
N TYR A 43 -6.53 -10.82 -15.10
CA TYR A 43 -6.00 -9.57 -14.59
C TYR A 43 -4.88 -9.82 -13.61
N SER A 44 -3.91 -8.93 -13.62
CA SER A 44 -2.94 -8.73 -12.56
C SER A 44 -2.95 -7.27 -12.15
N GLY A 45 -1.90 -6.78 -11.54
CA GLY A 45 -1.80 -5.38 -11.17
C GLY A 45 -0.74 -5.13 -10.14
N CYS A 46 -0.90 -4.05 -9.41
CA CYS A 46 -0.01 -3.68 -8.32
C CYS A 46 -0.81 -3.14 -7.12
N THR A 47 -0.22 -3.28 -5.95
CA THR A 47 -0.82 -2.90 -4.68
C THR A 47 0.17 -2.10 -3.86
N VAL A 48 -0.23 -0.93 -3.36
CA VAL A 48 0.48 -0.22 -2.29
C VAL A 48 -0.18 -0.57 -0.96
N HIS A 49 0.63 -1.02 -0.01
CA HIS A 49 0.17 -1.42 1.32
C HIS A 49 1.14 -0.97 2.41
N LEU A 50 0.63 -0.92 3.63
CA LEU A 50 1.48 -0.75 4.82
C LEU A 50 2.27 -2.01 5.09
N VAL A 51 3.55 -1.85 5.44
CA VAL A 51 4.42 -2.98 5.80
C VAL A 51 4.17 -3.39 7.23
N THR A 52 3.94 -4.68 7.44
CA THR A 52 3.82 -5.32 8.75
C THR A 52 4.83 -6.46 8.87
N ALA A 53 4.90 -7.09 10.04
CA ALA A 53 5.77 -8.25 10.28
C ALA A 53 5.45 -9.44 9.36
N LYS A 54 4.18 -9.55 8.90
CA LYS A 54 3.73 -10.61 8.01
C LYS A 54 3.89 -10.17 6.55
N LEU A 55 4.50 -11.02 5.73
CA LEU A 55 4.79 -10.76 4.32
C LEU A 55 3.51 -10.35 3.55
N ASP A 56 3.59 -9.23 2.83
CA ASP A 56 2.56 -8.71 1.92
C ASP A 56 1.12 -8.77 2.47
N SER A 57 0.97 -8.52 3.77
CA SER A 57 -0.30 -8.70 4.50
C SER A 57 -0.78 -7.45 5.23
N GLY A 58 -0.08 -6.33 5.12
CA GLY A 58 -0.50 -5.06 5.71
C GLY A 58 -1.71 -4.44 5.01
N GLU A 59 -2.29 -3.43 5.65
CA GLU A 59 -3.44 -2.71 5.11
C GLU A 59 -3.18 -2.18 3.70
N ILE A 60 -4.10 -2.50 2.79
CA ILE A 60 -4.06 -2.04 1.40
C ILE A 60 -4.50 -0.58 1.34
N ILE A 61 -3.64 0.26 0.77
CA ILE A 61 -3.92 1.68 0.59
C ILE A 61 -4.59 1.93 -0.76
N ASN A 62 -4.02 1.36 -1.83
CA ASN A 62 -4.56 1.50 -3.18
C ASN A 62 -4.05 0.40 -4.10
N GLN A 63 -4.79 0.12 -5.18
CA GLN A 63 -4.45 -0.89 -6.18
C GLN A 63 -4.74 -0.39 -7.58
N LYS A 64 -3.98 -0.88 -8.56
CA LYS A 64 -4.28 -0.71 -9.99
C LYS A 64 -4.34 -2.07 -10.67
N LYS A 65 -5.39 -2.26 -11.47
CA LYS A 65 -5.65 -3.48 -12.24
C LYS A 65 -5.06 -3.37 -13.64
N VAL A 66 -4.43 -4.43 -14.11
CA VAL A 66 -3.85 -4.56 -15.44
C VAL A 66 -4.38 -5.82 -16.12
N LYS A 67 -4.90 -5.69 -17.33
CA LYS A 67 -5.38 -6.84 -18.12
C LYS A 67 -4.18 -7.66 -18.63
N ILE A 68 -4.27 -8.97 -18.48
CA ILE A 68 -3.32 -9.93 -19.07
C ILE A 68 -3.86 -10.36 -20.43
N ASN A 69 -3.08 -10.16 -21.47
CA ASN A 69 -3.41 -10.62 -22.83
C ASN A 69 -2.83 -12.02 -23.04
N LYS A 70 -3.43 -12.77 -23.96
CA LYS A 70 -2.95 -14.13 -24.31
C LYS A 70 -1.49 -14.17 -24.79
N SER A 71 -1.01 -13.06 -25.38
CA SER A 71 0.36 -12.90 -25.87
C SER A 71 1.34 -12.45 -24.78
N ASP A 72 0.89 -12.12 -23.59
CA ASP A 72 1.77 -11.62 -22.53
C ASP A 72 2.71 -12.72 -22.01
N THR A 73 3.96 -12.36 -21.89
CA THR A 73 4.98 -13.09 -21.15
C THR A 73 5.16 -12.47 -19.77
N PRO A 74 5.85 -13.12 -18.82
CA PRO A 74 6.19 -12.50 -17.55
C PRO A 74 6.90 -11.14 -17.73
N GLN A 75 7.76 -11.02 -18.73
CA GLN A 75 8.52 -9.79 -19.04
C GLN A 75 7.62 -8.67 -19.56
N THR A 76 6.71 -8.97 -20.49
CA THR A 76 5.79 -7.94 -21.02
C THR A 76 4.77 -7.50 -19.97
N LEU A 77 4.27 -8.45 -19.17
CA LEU A 77 3.38 -8.15 -18.05
C LEU A 77 4.08 -7.27 -17.00
N ALA A 78 5.32 -7.59 -16.65
CA ALA A 78 6.13 -6.80 -15.72
C ALA A 78 6.26 -5.34 -16.19
N LYS A 79 6.54 -5.11 -17.48
CA LYS A 79 6.62 -3.76 -18.04
C LYS A 79 5.30 -2.99 -17.94
N LYS A 80 4.18 -3.64 -18.26
CA LYS A 80 2.85 -3.04 -18.14
C LYS A 80 2.52 -2.67 -16.69
N ILE A 81 2.83 -3.54 -15.76
CA ILE A 81 2.60 -3.31 -14.34
C ILE A 81 3.49 -2.21 -13.81
N LEU A 82 4.77 -2.17 -14.19
CA LEU A 82 5.70 -1.12 -13.77
C LEU A 82 5.21 0.29 -14.12
N ILE A 83 4.61 0.47 -15.29
CA ILE A 83 4.00 1.74 -15.68
C ILE A 83 2.89 2.13 -14.69
N GLN A 84 2.07 1.18 -14.28
CA GLN A 84 1.00 1.43 -13.32
C GLN A 84 1.54 1.64 -11.89
N GLU A 85 2.61 0.96 -11.50
CA GLU A 85 3.30 1.19 -10.22
C GLU A 85 3.79 2.63 -10.09
N HIS A 86 4.40 3.17 -11.13
CA HIS A 86 4.88 4.55 -11.17
C HIS A 86 3.76 5.59 -11.03
N LYS A 87 2.55 5.27 -11.46
CA LYS A 87 1.36 6.11 -11.28
C LYS A 87 0.74 5.91 -9.89
N LEU A 88 0.66 4.66 -9.45
CA LEU A 88 -0.01 4.29 -8.20
C LEU A 88 0.73 4.79 -6.96
N TYR A 89 2.05 4.71 -6.95
CA TYR A 89 2.83 5.02 -5.75
C TYR A 89 2.65 6.47 -5.28
N PRO A 90 2.78 7.49 -6.15
CA PRO A 90 2.49 8.87 -5.77
C PRO A 90 1.03 9.09 -5.33
N GLU A 91 0.06 8.46 -6.02
CA GLU A 91 -1.35 8.55 -5.64
C GLU A 91 -1.61 7.98 -4.24
N ALA A 92 -0.98 6.86 -3.89
CA ALA A 92 -1.09 6.24 -2.58
C ALA A 92 -0.45 7.11 -1.48
N ILE A 93 0.70 7.72 -1.74
CA ILE A 93 1.36 8.64 -0.82
C ILE A 93 0.44 9.85 -0.53
N LEU A 94 -0.14 10.45 -1.55
CA LEU A 94 -1.07 11.56 -1.40
C LEU A 94 -2.33 11.16 -0.60
N LYS A 95 -2.85 9.97 -0.85
CA LYS A 95 -4.01 9.44 -0.11
C LYS A 95 -3.70 9.29 1.38
N ILE A 96 -2.56 8.72 1.74
CA ILE A 96 -2.12 8.58 3.14
C ILE A 96 -1.90 9.93 3.78
N PHE A 97 -1.22 10.84 3.10
CA PHE A 97 -0.97 12.18 3.61
C PHE A 97 -2.27 12.94 3.91
N SER A 98 -3.27 12.84 3.03
CA SER A 98 -4.62 13.37 3.25
C SER A 98 -5.29 12.79 4.50
N LEU A 99 -5.19 11.47 4.71
CA LEU A 99 -5.76 10.80 5.88
C LEU A 99 -5.07 11.26 7.17
N TRP A 100 -3.75 11.36 7.18
CA TRP A 100 -2.98 11.85 8.33
C TRP A 100 -3.31 13.31 8.65
N LYS A 101 -3.44 14.14 7.64
CA LYS A 101 -3.85 15.55 7.82
C LYS A 101 -5.24 15.67 8.45
N LYS A 102 -6.21 14.86 8.02
CA LYS A 102 -7.53 14.80 8.62
C LYS A 102 -7.48 14.36 10.09
N ASN A 103 -6.72 13.33 10.40
CA ASN A 103 -6.56 12.82 11.75
C ASN A 103 -5.89 13.85 12.67
N LEU A 104 -4.86 14.54 12.19
CA LEU A 104 -4.21 15.63 12.92
C LEU A 104 -5.18 16.76 13.18
N PHE A 105 -5.99 17.16 12.21
CA PHE A 105 -7.00 18.21 12.35
C PHE A 105 -8.06 17.84 13.40
N LEU A 106 -8.54 16.60 13.38
CA LEU A 106 -9.48 16.09 14.38
C LEU A 106 -8.87 16.07 15.78
N PHE A 107 -7.60 15.65 15.89
CA PHE A 107 -6.85 15.65 17.16
C PHE A 107 -6.69 17.05 17.72
N LEU A 108 -6.28 18.03 16.92
CA LEU A 108 -6.13 19.42 17.32
C LEU A 108 -7.47 20.03 17.74
N ARG A 109 -8.55 19.69 17.03
CA ARG A 109 -9.91 20.13 17.39
C ARG A 109 -10.35 19.53 18.73
N TYR A 110 -10.04 18.27 18.99
CA TYR A 110 -10.32 17.61 20.27
C TYR A 110 -9.55 18.26 21.41
N GLN A 111 -8.26 18.56 21.24
CA GLN A 111 -7.45 19.25 22.22
C GLN A 111 -7.99 20.65 22.53
N HIS A 112 -8.41 21.38 21.52
CA HIS A 112 -9.03 22.70 21.69
C HIS A 112 -10.33 22.63 22.51
N TYR A 113 -11.16 21.63 22.27
CA TYR A 113 -12.38 21.37 23.03
C TYR A 113 -12.09 21.08 24.51
N GLN A 114 -11.11 20.24 24.81
CA GLN A 114 -10.69 19.91 26.17
C GLN A 114 -10.19 21.13 26.95
N ILE A 115 -9.43 22.01 26.31
CA ILE A 115 -8.94 23.25 26.93
C ILE A 115 -10.11 24.19 27.27
N HIS A 116 -11.11 24.29 26.41
CA HIS A 116 -12.30 25.10 26.69
C HIS A 116 -13.17 24.53 27.81
N GLU A 117 -13.35 23.24 27.90
CA GLU A 117 -14.09 22.61 29.01
C GLU A 117 -13.40 22.81 30.36
N GLN A 118 -12.08 22.67 30.42
CA GLN A 118 -11.34 22.92 31.67
C GLN A 118 -11.42 24.37 32.16
N ASN A 119 -11.53 25.30 31.24
CA ASN A 119 -11.71 26.73 31.61
C ASN A 119 -13.13 27.07 32.08
N PHE A 120 -14.11 26.22 31.84
CA PHE A 120 -15.48 26.40 32.31
C PHE A 120 -15.70 25.96 33.77
N TYR A 121 -14.79 25.16 34.34
CA TYR A 121 -14.86 24.66 35.71
C TYR A 121 -13.92 25.42 36.69
N LEU A 122 -13.26 26.44 36.24
CA LEU A 122 -12.48 27.35 37.05
C LEU A 122 -13.26 28.66 37.29
#